data_ee1f45003839153cb5e0df0a9d82949a
#
_entry.id   ee1f45003839153cb5e0df0a9d82949a
#
_cell.length_a   1.000
_cell.length_b   1.000
_cell.length_c   1.000
_cell.angle_alpha   90.00
_cell.angle_beta   90.00
_cell.angle_gamma   90.00
#
_symmetry.space_group_name_H-M   'P 1'
#
loop_
_entity.id
_entity.type
_entity.pdbx_description
1 polymer ?
#
loop_
_entity_poly.entity_id
_entity_poly.type
_entity_poly.pdbx_seq_one_letter_code
_entity_poly.pdbx_strand_id
1 'polypeptide(L)'
;GLLIFSIEAFSHDVAMPVVSATLVATAVVGFVYVRRQLGKESPLLPFDLLRIPIFSLSILTSICSFTAQMLAMVSLPFILQHSLGYTPVDTGLLLMAWPMVIVVVAPLAGRLVERIHAGVLGLTGLAVMTAGLVALGTMSSHPSAADVVWRLVLCGAGFGLFQSPNNSIMIASAPQHRSGSASGMLATARL
;
A
#
# COMPACT_ATOMS: atom_id res chain seq x y z
N GLY A 1 -15.10 -7.61 -9.51
CA GLY A 1 -15.88 -8.14 -10.65
C GLY A 1 -16.25 -7.04 -11.63
N LEU A 2 -17.38 -6.34 -11.44
CA LEU A 2 -17.92 -5.35 -12.41
C LEU A 2 -16.96 -4.18 -12.68
N LEU A 3 -16.26 -3.66 -11.70
CA LEU A 3 -15.26 -2.59 -11.88
C LEU A 3 -14.08 -3.03 -12.76
N ILE A 4 -13.54 -4.23 -12.51
CA ILE A 4 -12.43 -4.79 -13.30
C ILE A 4 -12.90 -5.02 -14.74
N PHE A 5 -14.11 -5.57 -14.92
CA PHE A 5 -14.69 -5.76 -16.25
C PHE A 5 -14.90 -4.42 -17.00
N SER A 6 -15.32 -3.35 -16.29
CA SER A 6 -15.49 -2.02 -16.90
C SER A 6 -14.17 -1.42 -17.38
N ILE A 7 -13.07 -1.61 -16.61
CA ILE A 7 -11.74 -1.14 -16.97
C ILE A 7 -11.18 -1.94 -18.14
N GLU A 8 -11.38 -3.26 -18.13
CA GLU A 8 -10.94 -4.15 -19.20
C GLU A 8 -11.73 -3.88 -20.51
N ALA A 9 -13.05 -3.67 -20.42
CA ALA A 9 -13.88 -3.30 -21.55
C ALA A 9 -13.47 -1.95 -22.18
N PHE A 10 -13.03 -0.99 -21.37
CA PHE A 10 -12.49 0.29 -21.85
C PHE A 10 -11.16 0.11 -22.60
N SER A 11 -10.33 -0.86 -22.16
CA SER A 11 -9.01 -1.16 -22.79
C SER A 11 -9.12 -1.93 -24.10
N HIS A 12 -10.23 -2.64 -24.34
CA HIS A 12 -10.43 -3.54 -25.50
C HIS A 12 -11.40 -3.02 -26.58
N ASP A 13 -11.56 -1.70 -26.73
CA ASP A 13 -12.43 -1.09 -27.76
C ASP A 13 -13.88 -1.61 -27.77
N VAL A 14 -14.39 -2.02 -26.62
CA VAL A 14 -15.79 -2.39 -26.47
C VAL A 14 -16.67 -1.15 -26.65
N ALA A 15 -17.81 -1.31 -27.33
CA ALA A 15 -18.72 -0.20 -27.63
C ALA A 15 -19.01 0.67 -26.40
N MET A 16 -18.80 1.99 -26.50
CA MET A 16 -18.99 2.99 -25.43
C MET A 16 -20.29 2.83 -24.62
N PRO A 17 -21.45 2.45 -25.21
CA PRO A 17 -22.68 2.24 -24.43
C PRO A 17 -22.59 1.06 -23.44
N VAL A 18 -21.77 0.03 -23.73
CA VAL A 18 -21.56 -1.10 -22.81
C VAL A 18 -20.72 -0.67 -21.62
N VAL A 19 -19.66 0.11 -21.86
CA VAL A 19 -18.78 0.64 -20.80
C VAL A 19 -19.58 1.58 -19.88
N SER A 20 -20.37 2.48 -20.45
CA SER A 20 -21.20 3.39 -19.65
C SER A 20 -22.27 2.64 -18.84
N ALA A 21 -22.92 1.64 -19.42
CA ALA A 21 -23.91 0.81 -18.73
C ALA A 21 -23.29 0.02 -17.56
N THR A 22 -22.09 -0.56 -17.73
CA THR A 22 -21.39 -1.29 -16.67
C THR A 22 -20.90 -0.36 -15.56
N LEU A 23 -20.45 0.86 -15.87
CA LEU A 23 -20.09 1.87 -14.88
C LEU A 23 -21.30 2.33 -14.06
N VAL A 24 -22.43 2.61 -14.73
CA VAL A 24 -23.70 2.97 -14.06
C VAL A 24 -24.18 1.82 -13.18
N ALA A 25 -24.19 0.58 -13.69
CA ALA A 25 -24.55 -0.59 -12.91
C ALA A 25 -23.65 -0.76 -11.68
N THR A 26 -22.34 -0.57 -11.82
CA THR A 26 -21.37 -0.61 -10.71
C THR A 26 -21.68 0.46 -9.67
N ALA A 27 -21.96 1.69 -10.11
CA ALA A 27 -22.32 2.81 -9.22
C ALA A 27 -23.64 2.55 -8.48
N VAL A 28 -24.66 2.05 -9.18
CA VAL A 28 -25.96 1.73 -8.56
C VAL A 28 -25.83 0.59 -7.55
N VAL A 29 -25.15 -0.50 -7.92
CA VAL A 29 -24.91 -1.64 -7.01
C VAL A 29 -24.10 -1.18 -5.81
N GLY A 30 -23.05 -0.39 -6.02
CA GLY A 30 -22.24 0.19 -4.95
C GLY A 30 -23.07 1.08 -4.01
N PHE A 31 -23.89 1.95 -4.56
CA PHE A 31 -24.78 2.84 -3.78
C PHE A 31 -25.81 2.05 -2.96
N VAL A 32 -26.50 1.08 -3.59
CA VAL A 32 -27.47 0.21 -2.91
C VAL A 32 -26.79 -0.60 -1.80
N TYR A 33 -25.59 -1.12 -2.09
CA TYR A 33 -24.79 -1.85 -1.10
C TYR A 33 -24.44 -0.99 0.10
N VAL A 34 -23.89 0.21 -0.12
CA VAL A 34 -23.55 1.16 0.94
C VAL A 34 -24.78 1.54 1.76
N ARG A 35 -25.91 1.87 1.10
CA ARG A 35 -27.16 2.18 1.82
C ARG A 35 -27.67 1.02 2.66
N ARG A 36 -27.60 -0.21 2.16
CA ARG A 36 -28.00 -1.39 2.93
C ARG A 36 -27.07 -1.70 4.11
N GLN A 37 -25.79 -1.35 3.99
CA GLN A 37 -24.81 -1.55 5.07
C GLN A 37 -24.93 -0.51 6.18
N LEU A 38 -25.30 0.72 5.85
CA LEU A 38 -25.47 1.80 6.86
C LEU A 38 -26.56 1.53 7.89
N GLY A 39 -27.52 0.64 7.58
CA GLY A 39 -28.62 0.25 8.48
C GLY A 39 -28.36 -1.01 9.31
N LYS A 40 -27.19 -1.64 9.22
CA LYS A 40 -26.88 -2.87 9.96
C LYS A 40 -26.06 -2.59 11.21
N GLU A 41 -26.34 -3.31 12.29
CA GLU A 41 -25.59 -3.25 13.55
C GLU A 41 -24.12 -3.68 13.40
N SER A 42 -23.80 -4.48 12.38
CA SER A 42 -22.44 -4.93 12.04
C SER A 42 -22.19 -4.78 10.53
N PRO A 43 -21.97 -3.56 10.01
CA PRO A 43 -21.69 -3.38 8.60
C PRO A 43 -20.35 -4.01 8.21
N LEU A 44 -20.30 -4.67 7.03
CA LEU A 44 -19.06 -5.24 6.49
C LEU A 44 -18.01 -4.16 6.18
N LEU A 45 -18.47 -2.95 5.81
CA LEU A 45 -17.62 -1.77 5.69
C LEU A 45 -17.87 -0.86 6.90
N PRO A 46 -16.97 -0.88 7.89
CA PRO A 46 -17.14 -0.12 9.12
C PRO A 46 -16.75 1.35 8.96
N PHE A 47 -17.57 2.12 8.24
CA PHE A 47 -17.34 3.57 8.08
C PHE A 47 -17.35 4.33 9.41
N ASP A 48 -17.95 3.76 10.45
CA ASP A 48 -17.92 4.27 11.81
C ASP A 48 -16.51 4.24 12.41
N LEU A 49 -15.66 3.28 12.04
CA LEU A 49 -14.26 3.26 12.47
C LEU A 49 -13.46 4.42 11.88
N LEU A 50 -13.83 4.94 10.71
CA LEU A 50 -13.20 6.13 10.14
C LEU A 50 -13.47 7.41 10.95
N ARG A 51 -14.46 7.40 11.85
CA ARG A 51 -14.69 8.51 12.78
C ARG A 51 -13.68 8.52 13.94
N ILE A 52 -12.95 7.43 14.14
CA ILE A 52 -11.86 7.35 15.10
C ILE A 52 -10.62 7.98 14.44
N PRO A 53 -10.13 9.15 14.91
CA PRO A 53 -9.08 9.89 14.20
C PRO A 53 -7.81 9.07 13.99
N ILE A 54 -7.41 8.30 15.01
CA ILE A 54 -6.20 7.48 14.95
C ILE A 54 -6.33 6.35 13.91
N PHE A 55 -7.50 5.75 13.78
CA PHE A 55 -7.80 4.73 12.78
C PHE A 55 -7.79 5.32 11.36
N SER A 56 -8.44 6.48 11.18
CA SER A 56 -8.51 7.18 9.89
C SER A 56 -7.12 7.62 9.41
N LEU A 57 -6.31 8.21 10.29
CA LEU A 57 -4.93 8.59 9.97
C LEU A 57 -4.07 7.37 9.62
N SER A 58 -4.21 6.26 10.34
CA SER A 58 -3.48 5.03 10.07
C SER A 58 -3.86 4.40 8.72
N ILE A 59 -5.14 4.46 8.32
CA ILE A 59 -5.56 4.03 6.98
C ILE A 59 -4.99 4.95 5.91
N LEU A 60 -5.09 6.27 6.09
CA LEU A 60 -4.60 7.23 5.12
C LEU A 60 -3.10 7.07 4.88
N THR A 61 -2.32 6.97 5.95
CA THR A 61 -0.87 6.72 5.84
C THR A 61 -0.56 5.36 5.20
N SER A 62 -1.38 4.33 5.45
CA SER A 62 -1.25 3.04 4.76
C SER A 62 -1.49 3.20 3.25
N ILE A 63 -2.58 3.84 2.85
CA ILE A 63 -2.90 4.04 1.42
C ILE A 63 -1.76 4.80 0.74
N CYS A 64 -1.30 5.91 1.32
CA CYS A 64 -0.20 6.70 0.75
C CYS A 64 1.10 5.91 0.62
N SER A 65 1.48 5.18 1.67
CA SER A 65 2.74 4.41 1.67
C SER A 65 2.70 3.22 0.71
N PHE A 66 1.57 2.49 0.64
CA PHE A 66 1.39 1.40 -0.32
C PHE A 66 1.33 1.91 -1.77
N THR A 67 0.64 3.02 -2.02
CA THR A 67 0.61 3.65 -3.35
C THR A 67 2.02 4.05 -3.79
N ALA A 68 2.79 4.70 -2.91
CA ALA A 68 4.17 5.07 -3.21
C ALA A 68 5.05 3.85 -3.48
N GLN A 69 4.90 2.78 -2.69
CA GLN A 69 5.60 1.51 -2.91
C GLN A 69 5.23 0.88 -4.25
N MET A 70 3.93 0.82 -4.58
CA MET A 70 3.46 0.22 -5.84
C MET A 70 3.95 1.01 -7.05
N LEU A 71 3.90 2.35 -6.99
CA LEU A 71 4.45 3.20 -8.04
C LEU A 71 5.95 2.95 -8.25
N ALA A 72 6.72 2.86 -7.16
CA ALA A 72 8.14 2.54 -7.26
C ALA A 72 8.37 1.14 -7.84
N MET A 73 7.64 0.11 -7.37
CA MET A 73 7.78 -1.28 -7.84
C MET A 73 7.38 -1.46 -9.31
N VAL A 74 6.43 -0.67 -9.81
CA VAL A 74 6.06 -0.69 -11.24
C VAL A 74 7.05 0.11 -12.08
N SER A 75 7.50 1.27 -11.61
CA SER A 75 8.37 2.16 -12.39
C SER A 75 9.81 1.65 -12.47
N LEU A 76 10.35 1.08 -11.38
CA LEU A 76 11.75 0.66 -11.31
C LEU A 76 12.15 -0.38 -12.37
N PRO A 77 11.39 -1.45 -12.66
CA PRO A 77 11.72 -2.39 -13.72
C PRO A 77 11.89 -1.71 -15.08
N PHE A 78 11.02 -0.76 -15.41
CA PHE A 78 11.11 -0.02 -16.66
C PHE A 78 12.36 0.85 -16.71
N ILE A 79 12.68 1.58 -15.65
CA ILE A 79 13.87 2.40 -15.56
C ILE A 79 15.14 1.55 -15.66
N LEU A 80 15.22 0.46 -14.90
CA LEU A 80 16.38 -0.42 -14.87
C LEU A 80 16.61 -1.09 -16.23
N GLN A 81 15.57 -1.58 -16.89
CA GLN A 81 15.71 -2.29 -18.17
C GLN A 81 15.84 -1.34 -19.36
N HIS A 82 14.98 -0.33 -19.50
CA HIS A 82 14.95 0.52 -20.69
C HIS A 82 15.95 1.68 -20.64
N SER A 83 16.16 2.28 -19.46
CA SER A 83 17.06 3.44 -19.34
C SER A 83 18.48 3.05 -18.95
N LEU A 84 18.65 1.99 -18.15
CA LEU A 84 19.95 1.59 -17.61
C LEU A 84 20.49 0.29 -18.21
N GLY A 85 19.72 -0.39 -19.08
CA GLY A 85 20.18 -1.55 -19.84
C GLY A 85 20.38 -2.84 -19.01
N TYR A 86 19.84 -2.93 -17.79
CA TYR A 86 19.90 -4.15 -16.99
C TYR A 86 19.07 -5.26 -17.64
N THR A 87 19.54 -6.51 -17.51
CA THR A 87 18.75 -7.67 -17.95
C THR A 87 17.51 -7.84 -17.04
N PRO A 88 16.45 -8.52 -17.51
CA PRO A 88 15.29 -8.84 -16.65
C PRO A 88 15.67 -9.62 -15.39
N VAL A 89 16.68 -10.51 -15.48
CA VAL A 89 17.19 -11.29 -14.34
C VAL A 89 17.87 -10.38 -13.32
N ASP A 90 18.80 -9.52 -13.76
CA ASP A 90 19.50 -8.57 -12.87
C ASP A 90 18.53 -7.60 -12.22
N THR A 91 17.55 -7.10 -13.00
CA THR A 91 16.47 -6.26 -12.48
C THR A 91 15.71 -6.96 -11.35
N GLY A 92 15.31 -8.21 -11.56
CA GLY A 92 14.61 -8.99 -10.53
C GLY A 92 15.45 -9.18 -9.27
N LEU A 93 16.74 -9.50 -9.42
CA LEU A 93 17.67 -9.66 -8.29
C LEU A 93 17.86 -8.35 -7.51
N LEU A 94 18.00 -7.22 -8.19
CA LEU A 94 18.10 -5.91 -7.54
C LEU A 94 16.84 -5.57 -6.77
N LEU A 95 15.66 -5.77 -7.35
CA LEU A 95 14.38 -5.48 -6.71
C LEU A 95 14.08 -6.36 -5.49
N MET A 96 14.67 -7.55 -5.40
CA MET A 96 14.56 -8.42 -4.21
C MET A 96 15.11 -7.77 -2.94
N ALA A 97 16.01 -6.78 -3.05
CA ALA A 97 16.57 -6.09 -1.89
C ALA A 97 15.48 -5.45 -1.01
N TRP A 98 14.43 -4.88 -1.61
CA TRP A 98 13.33 -4.26 -0.87
C TRP A 98 12.55 -5.27 0.00
N PRO A 99 11.92 -6.32 -0.55
CA PRO A 99 11.17 -7.28 0.26
C PRO A 99 12.06 -8.05 1.25
N MET A 100 13.31 -8.36 0.91
CA MET A 100 14.23 -9.04 1.82
C MET A 100 14.48 -8.23 3.09
N VAL A 101 14.65 -6.92 2.96
CA VAL A 101 14.81 -6.03 4.12
C VAL A 101 13.53 -5.96 4.94
N ILE A 102 12.35 -5.94 4.32
CA ILE A 102 11.08 -5.96 5.05
C ILE A 102 10.96 -7.22 5.91
N VAL A 103 11.34 -8.39 5.38
CA VAL A 103 11.29 -9.68 6.12
C VAL A 103 12.12 -9.62 7.40
N VAL A 104 13.23 -8.89 7.39
CA VAL A 104 14.10 -8.71 8.58
C VAL A 104 13.59 -7.61 9.49
N VAL A 105 13.24 -6.46 8.92
CA VAL A 105 12.92 -5.25 9.69
C VAL A 105 11.53 -5.31 10.31
N ALA A 106 10.53 -5.90 9.65
CA ALA A 106 9.17 -5.93 10.19
C ALA A 106 9.04 -6.70 11.52
N PRO A 107 9.66 -7.88 11.71
CA PRO A 107 9.67 -8.55 13.02
C PRO A 107 10.41 -7.74 14.10
N LEU A 108 11.51 -7.08 13.73
CA LEU A 108 12.26 -6.20 14.66
C LEU A 108 11.39 -5.00 15.08
N ALA A 109 10.70 -4.38 14.13
CA ALA A 109 9.75 -3.30 14.41
C ALA A 109 8.61 -3.76 15.32
N GLY A 110 8.10 -4.99 15.10
CA GLY A 110 7.08 -5.60 15.96
C GLY A 110 7.52 -5.75 17.41
N ARG A 111 8.77 -6.16 17.66
CA ARG A 111 9.35 -6.21 19.01
C ARG A 111 9.63 -4.83 19.60
N LEU A 112 10.00 -3.89 18.76
CA LEU A 112 10.34 -2.54 19.16
C LEU A 112 9.13 -1.74 19.62
N VAL A 113 7.94 -2.02 19.10
CA VAL A 113 6.65 -1.44 19.53
C VAL A 113 6.38 -1.68 21.03
N GLU A 114 6.89 -2.77 21.61
CA GLU A 114 6.75 -3.05 23.04
C GLU A 114 7.54 -2.05 23.92
N ARG A 115 8.57 -1.40 23.37
CA ARG A 115 9.48 -0.50 24.09
C ARG A 115 9.38 0.96 23.65
N ILE A 116 9.02 1.19 22.40
CA ILE A 116 8.96 2.52 21.79
C ILE A 116 7.53 2.78 21.34
N HIS A 117 7.05 4.01 21.58
CA HIS A 117 5.71 4.41 21.16
C HIS A 117 5.52 4.17 19.65
N ALA A 118 4.45 3.43 19.31
CA ALA A 118 4.18 3.00 17.93
C ALA A 118 4.11 4.16 16.92
N GLY A 119 3.63 5.34 17.36
CA GLY A 119 3.59 6.55 16.52
C GLY A 119 4.98 7.07 16.15
N VAL A 120 5.94 7.03 17.10
CA VAL A 120 7.34 7.45 16.84
C VAL A 120 7.99 6.48 15.84
N LEU A 121 7.78 5.18 16.05
CA LEU A 121 8.33 4.16 15.17
C LEU A 121 7.74 4.24 13.76
N GLY A 122 6.43 4.49 13.66
CA GLY A 122 5.76 4.71 12.38
C GLY A 122 6.26 5.97 11.66
N LEU A 123 6.44 7.08 12.39
CA LEU A 123 6.97 8.32 11.82
C LEU A 123 8.40 8.13 11.30
N THR A 124 9.29 7.50 12.10
CA THR A 124 10.66 7.23 11.66
C THR A 124 10.68 6.30 10.44
N GLY A 125 9.82 5.28 10.40
CA GLY A 125 9.67 4.41 9.25
C GLY A 125 9.28 5.16 7.98
N LEU A 126 8.25 6.01 8.05
CA LEU A 126 7.83 6.85 6.92
C LEU A 126 8.92 7.84 6.48
N ALA A 127 9.63 8.45 7.42
CA ALA A 127 10.73 9.36 7.10
C ALA A 127 11.88 8.65 6.36
N VAL A 128 12.27 7.46 6.83
CA VAL A 128 13.30 6.63 6.17
C VAL A 128 12.83 6.18 4.78
N MET A 129 11.57 5.74 4.64
CA MET A 129 11.00 5.37 3.35
C MET A 129 11.00 6.56 2.37
N THR A 130 10.58 7.73 2.84
CA THR A 130 10.57 8.95 2.02
C THR A 130 11.98 9.32 1.57
N ALA A 131 12.97 9.26 2.48
CA ALA A 131 14.37 9.49 2.13
C ALA A 131 14.87 8.50 1.07
N GLY A 132 14.51 7.22 1.20
CA GLY A 132 14.83 6.19 0.21
C GLY A 132 14.18 6.46 -1.16
N LEU A 133 12.91 6.86 -1.20
CA LEU A 133 12.20 7.21 -2.43
C LEU A 133 12.78 8.47 -3.10
N VAL A 134 13.12 9.48 -2.31
CA VAL A 134 13.82 10.68 -2.83
C VAL A 134 15.19 10.29 -3.38
N ALA A 135 15.94 9.46 -2.69
CA ALA A 135 17.23 8.96 -3.16
C ALA A 135 17.08 8.18 -4.48
N LEU A 136 16.02 7.35 -4.64
CA LEU A 136 15.70 6.68 -5.91
C LEU A 136 15.39 7.68 -7.03
N GLY A 137 14.60 8.72 -6.73
CA GLY A 137 14.24 9.77 -7.70
C GLY A 137 15.41 10.65 -8.14
N THR A 138 16.47 10.72 -7.32
CA THR A 138 17.71 11.47 -7.62
C THR A 138 18.86 10.57 -8.11
N MET A 139 18.53 9.37 -8.59
CA MET A 139 19.52 8.42 -9.11
C MET A 139 20.22 8.98 -10.35
N SER A 140 21.55 8.78 -10.44
CA SER A 140 22.34 9.18 -11.62
C SER A 140 21.94 8.39 -12.86
N SER A 141 22.34 8.89 -14.05
CA SER A 141 22.07 8.21 -15.33
C SER A 141 22.79 6.86 -15.49
N HIS A 142 23.84 6.61 -14.70
CA HIS A 142 24.62 5.36 -14.71
C HIS A 142 24.93 4.91 -13.29
N PRO A 143 23.91 4.43 -12.54
CA PRO A 143 24.10 3.97 -11.17
C PRO A 143 24.79 2.59 -11.17
N SER A 144 25.64 2.35 -10.20
CA SER A 144 26.13 1.00 -9.94
C SER A 144 25.03 0.13 -9.31
N ALA A 145 25.13 -1.18 -9.42
CA ALA A 145 24.19 -2.10 -8.76
C ALA A 145 24.12 -1.85 -7.24
N ALA A 146 25.26 -1.57 -6.60
CA ALA A 146 25.30 -1.21 -5.18
C ALA A 146 24.54 0.08 -4.88
N ASP A 147 24.58 1.06 -5.79
CA ASP A 147 23.88 2.33 -5.66
C ASP A 147 22.35 2.15 -5.72
N VAL A 148 21.86 1.25 -6.54
CA VAL A 148 20.44 0.85 -6.57
C VAL A 148 20.04 0.12 -5.29
N VAL A 149 20.84 -0.88 -4.88
CA VAL A 149 20.53 -1.75 -3.74
C VAL A 149 20.39 -0.97 -2.43
N TRP A 150 21.33 -0.07 -2.08
CA TRP A 150 21.22 0.64 -0.79
C TRP A 150 19.98 1.55 -0.72
N ARG A 151 19.54 2.13 -1.84
CA ARG A 151 18.30 2.92 -1.91
C ARG A 151 17.06 2.06 -1.70
N LEU A 152 17.04 0.87 -2.32
CA LEU A 152 15.98 -0.12 -2.11
C LEU A 152 15.95 -0.63 -0.66
N VAL A 153 17.13 -0.82 -0.06
CA VAL A 153 17.27 -1.19 1.35
C VAL A 153 16.67 -0.11 2.27
N LEU A 154 16.93 1.16 2.00
CA LEU A 154 16.31 2.26 2.76
C LEU A 154 14.79 2.25 2.64
N CYS A 155 14.27 2.10 1.42
CA CYS A 155 12.82 2.03 1.19
C CYS A 155 12.21 0.85 1.95
N GLY A 156 12.81 -0.34 1.84
CA GLY A 156 12.35 -1.55 2.52
C GLY A 156 12.43 -1.45 4.05
N ALA A 157 13.51 -0.89 4.59
CA ALA A 157 13.68 -0.66 6.02
C ALA A 157 12.62 0.32 6.56
N GLY A 158 12.43 1.45 5.87
CA GLY A 158 11.41 2.43 6.22
C GLY A 158 10.01 1.85 6.20
N PHE A 159 9.67 1.12 5.15
CA PHE A 159 8.37 0.48 5.03
C PHE A 159 8.14 -0.60 6.10
N GLY A 160 9.14 -1.45 6.38
CA GLY A 160 9.08 -2.47 7.43
C GLY A 160 8.91 -1.87 8.83
N LEU A 161 9.63 -0.76 9.13
CA LEU A 161 9.49 -0.03 10.39
C LEU A 161 8.10 0.61 10.56
N PHE A 162 7.49 1.08 9.48
CA PHE A 162 6.17 1.70 9.49
C PHE A 162 5.05 0.68 9.58
N GLN A 163 5.09 -0.37 8.77
CA GLN A 163 3.97 -1.27 8.54
C GLN A 163 3.52 -2.01 9.81
N SER A 164 4.47 -2.55 10.57
CA SER A 164 4.19 -3.35 11.77
C SER A 164 3.48 -2.53 12.87
N PRO A 165 3.99 -1.38 13.33
CA PRO A 165 3.32 -0.56 14.33
C PRO A 165 1.98 0.00 13.84
N ASN A 166 1.89 0.39 12.58
CA ASN A 166 0.66 0.91 12.00
C ASN A 166 -0.48 -0.12 12.00
N ASN A 167 -0.17 -1.39 11.66
CA ASN A 167 -1.13 -2.49 11.74
C ASN A 167 -1.60 -2.71 13.17
N SER A 168 -0.68 -2.71 14.13
CA SER A 168 -0.99 -2.87 15.54
C SER A 168 -1.90 -1.77 16.06
N ILE A 169 -1.62 -0.50 15.72
CA ILE A 169 -2.47 0.65 16.08
C ILE A 169 -3.88 0.51 15.48
N MET A 170 -3.98 0.16 14.21
CA MET A 170 -5.27 0.01 13.53
C MET A 170 -6.13 -1.07 14.20
N ILE A 171 -5.56 -2.23 14.47
CA ILE A 171 -6.29 -3.35 15.10
C ILE A 171 -6.65 -2.98 16.55
N ALA A 172 -5.74 -2.38 17.30
CA ALA A 172 -5.95 -1.99 18.69
C ALA A 172 -6.95 -0.84 18.86
N SER A 173 -7.07 0.06 17.88
CA SER A 173 -8.03 1.17 17.92
C SER A 173 -9.46 0.77 17.57
N ALA A 174 -9.65 -0.42 17.00
CA ALA A 174 -10.97 -0.95 16.72
C ALA A 174 -11.54 -1.67 17.96
N PRO A 175 -12.87 -1.58 18.24
CA PRO A 175 -13.51 -2.39 19.27
C PRO A 175 -13.23 -3.87 19.05
N GLN A 176 -13.01 -4.65 20.14
CA GLN A 176 -12.60 -6.07 20.02
C GLN A 176 -13.55 -6.91 19.16
N HIS A 177 -14.86 -6.69 19.27
CA HIS A 177 -15.87 -7.38 18.46
C HIS A 177 -15.83 -7.00 16.98
N ARG A 178 -15.02 -6.00 16.57
CA ARG A 178 -14.85 -5.48 15.20
C ARG A 178 -13.45 -5.61 14.64
N SER A 179 -12.57 -6.31 15.33
CA SER A 179 -11.19 -6.54 14.88
C SER A 179 -11.10 -7.20 13.49
N GLY A 180 -12.02 -8.12 13.18
CA GLY A 180 -12.14 -8.72 11.86
C GLY A 180 -12.52 -7.73 10.76
N SER A 181 -13.43 -6.79 11.04
CA SER A 181 -13.81 -5.73 10.10
C SER A 181 -12.66 -4.74 9.87
N ALA A 182 -11.91 -4.40 10.93
CA ALA A 182 -10.73 -3.54 10.83
C ALA A 182 -9.63 -4.19 9.97
N SER A 183 -9.37 -5.47 10.18
CA SER A 183 -8.41 -6.25 9.37
C SER A 183 -8.83 -6.35 7.90
N GLY A 184 -10.13 -6.57 7.63
CA GLY A 184 -10.69 -6.57 6.28
C GLY A 184 -10.54 -5.22 5.59
N MET A 185 -10.79 -4.12 6.31
CA MET A 185 -10.62 -2.75 5.78
C MET A 185 -9.15 -2.44 5.49
N LEU A 186 -8.24 -2.88 6.36
CA LEU A 186 -6.80 -2.77 6.14
C LEU A 186 -6.37 -3.53 4.87
N ALA A 187 -6.84 -4.75 4.67
CA ALA A 187 -6.55 -5.53 3.48
C ALA A 187 -7.07 -4.85 2.21
N THR A 188 -8.29 -4.30 2.25
CA THR A 188 -8.89 -3.58 1.11
C THR A 188 -8.14 -2.28 0.79
N ALA A 189 -7.64 -1.56 1.80
CA ALA A 189 -6.89 -0.32 1.62
C ALA A 189 -5.51 -0.53 0.96
N ARG A 190 -5.06 -1.78 0.82
CA ARG A 190 -3.75 -2.17 0.23
C ARG A 190 -3.86 -2.78 -1.16
N LEU A 191 -5.08 -2.98 -1.65
CA LEU A 191 -5.36 -3.42 -3.02
C LEU A 191 -5.45 -2.23 -3.98
#